data_b528eeae4e5a5cdebd57a89e715c9584
#
_entry.id   b528eeae4e5a5cdebd57a89e715c9584
#
_cell.length_a   1.000
_cell.length_b   1.000
_cell.length_c   1.000
_cell.angle_alpha   90.00
_cell.angle_beta   90.00
_cell.angle_gamma   90.00
#
_symmetry.space_group_name_H-M   'P 1'
#
loop_
_entity.id
_entity.type
_entity.pdbx_description
1 polymer ?
#
loop_
_entity_poly.entity_id
_entity_poly.type
_entity_poly.pdbx_seq_one_letter_code
_entity_poly.pdbx_strand_id
1 'polypeptide(L)'
;MKKLQRVRTRRQLLRITAVGAFRVTAVAAASIPFLALARKSALAQNQGGNNQGGNNQGGNNQGGNNHSCFLKGTKISTPSGDRLVQELQIGDEVQTLTGRKTIKWIGYNKFTKEEGRAWQDRVMPIRVARFAIGDHTPYRDLYLSPLHCIFFNESLIPVMYLINETSIAQGTPSEMAALEYYHVQLDTHEVIYAEGALVESYDGSNRDNFSNFMQYERLYGAECQSKMTPFAPILRYHGRRQELNGLVRSLISNVVDVRDPIQIAYDQLAQRAEAMLV
;
A
#
# COMPACT_ATOMS: atom_id res chain seq x y z
N MET A 1 38.26 -19.35 -51.50
CA MET A 1 38.20 -17.88 -51.59
C MET A 1 36.80 -17.42 -51.26
N LYS A 2 36.57 -16.87 -50.06
CA LYS A 2 35.41 -16.02 -49.72
C LYS A 2 35.84 -15.12 -48.55
N LYS A 3 35.75 -13.80 -48.74
CA LYS A 3 36.21 -12.73 -47.87
C LYS A 3 35.34 -12.58 -46.64
N LEU A 4 35.97 -12.50 -45.48
CA LEU A 4 35.37 -11.99 -44.27
C LEU A 4 35.20 -10.45 -44.37
N GLN A 5 33.99 -9.94 -44.18
CA GLN A 5 33.72 -8.53 -43.97
C GLN A 5 33.67 -8.24 -42.46
N ARG A 6 34.56 -7.33 -42.05
CA ARG A 6 34.61 -6.71 -40.71
C ARG A 6 33.51 -5.66 -40.60
N VAL A 7 32.66 -5.77 -39.60
CA VAL A 7 31.72 -4.72 -39.18
C VAL A 7 32.46 -3.74 -38.24
N ARG A 8 32.58 -2.50 -38.65
CA ARG A 8 33.14 -1.40 -37.85
C ARG A 8 32.03 -0.73 -37.02
N THR A 9 32.22 -0.70 -35.72
CA THR A 9 31.44 0.11 -34.78
C THR A 9 31.83 1.58 -34.91
N ARG A 10 30.89 2.46 -35.20
CA ARG A 10 31.05 3.91 -35.14
C ARG A 10 30.40 4.47 -33.89
N ARG A 11 31.21 4.92 -32.95
CA ARG A 11 30.82 5.90 -31.93
C ARG A 11 30.73 7.28 -32.60
N GLN A 12 29.57 7.91 -32.58
CA GLN A 12 29.45 9.34 -32.90
C GLN A 12 29.14 10.10 -31.60
N LEU A 13 30.09 10.94 -31.21
CA LEU A 13 29.90 12.05 -30.26
C LEU A 13 29.12 13.16 -30.98
N LEU A 14 28.00 13.57 -30.44
CA LEU A 14 27.35 14.83 -30.78
C LEU A 14 27.54 15.80 -29.61
N ARG A 15 28.37 16.81 -29.84
CA ARG A 15 28.44 18.04 -29.03
C ARG A 15 27.31 18.95 -29.50
N ILE A 16 26.42 19.36 -28.62
CA ILE A 16 25.48 20.45 -28.87
C ILE A 16 25.83 21.57 -27.89
N THR A 17 26.42 22.63 -28.39
CA THR A 17 26.49 23.94 -27.77
C THR A 17 25.23 24.71 -28.18
N ALA A 18 24.40 25.12 -27.22
CA ALA A 18 23.40 26.14 -27.48
C ALA A 18 23.37 27.13 -26.32
N VAL A 19 23.87 28.33 -26.64
CA VAL A 19 23.70 29.56 -25.86
C VAL A 19 22.29 30.08 -26.15
N GLY A 20 21.45 30.23 -25.13
CA GLY A 20 20.14 30.86 -25.26
C GLY A 20 19.76 31.52 -23.95
N ALA A 21 20.01 32.83 -23.87
CA ALA A 21 19.56 33.64 -22.74
C ALA A 21 18.04 33.86 -22.83
N PHE A 22 17.26 33.30 -21.87
CA PHE A 22 15.87 33.68 -21.69
C PHE A 22 15.74 34.62 -20.48
N ARG A 23 15.26 35.83 -20.77
CA ARG A 23 14.84 36.82 -19.77
C ARG A 23 13.56 36.31 -19.09
N VAL A 24 13.65 36.06 -17.78
CA VAL A 24 12.49 35.78 -16.96
C VAL A 24 11.92 37.11 -16.48
N THR A 25 10.75 37.49 -17.00
CA THR A 25 9.92 38.54 -16.44
C THR A 25 9.15 38.00 -15.26
N ALA A 26 9.43 38.51 -14.08
CA ALA A 26 8.69 38.18 -12.86
C ALA A 26 7.27 38.73 -12.96
N VAL A 27 6.29 37.85 -13.00
CA VAL A 27 4.88 38.19 -12.76
C VAL A 27 4.60 37.94 -11.29
N ALA A 28 4.36 39.02 -10.56
CA ALA A 28 3.91 38.96 -9.17
C ALA A 28 2.52 38.36 -9.10
N ALA A 29 2.39 37.11 -8.67
CA ALA A 29 1.12 36.50 -8.33
C ALA A 29 0.74 36.88 -6.90
N ALA A 30 -0.38 37.57 -6.75
CA ALA A 30 -0.98 37.93 -5.47
C ALA A 30 -1.38 36.68 -4.70
N SER A 31 -0.80 36.52 -3.53
CA SER A 31 -1.13 35.48 -2.56
C SER A 31 -2.52 35.74 -1.98
N ILE A 32 -3.49 34.92 -2.35
CA ILE A 32 -4.78 34.78 -1.65
C ILE A 32 -4.53 33.84 -0.46
N PRO A 33 -4.83 34.23 0.79
CA PRO A 33 -4.69 33.30 1.90
C PRO A 33 -5.81 32.26 1.82
N PHE A 34 -5.45 31.03 1.47
CA PHE A 34 -6.31 29.88 1.58
C PHE A 34 -6.50 29.58 3.07
N LEU A 35 -7.68 29.87 3.58
CA LEU A 35 -8.08 29.53 4.95
C LEU A 35 -8.23 28.00 5.02
N ALA A 36 -7.15 27.31 5.40
CA ALA A 36 -7.18 25.89 5.67
C ALA A 36 -8.09 25.63 6.88
N LEU A 37 -9.30 25.15 6.62
CA LEU A 37 -10.17 24.60 7.64
C LEU A 37 -9.58 23.24 8.06
N ALA A 38 -8.61 23.28 8.98
CA ALA A 38 -8.06 22.09 9.59
C ALA A 38 -9.16 21.43 10.43
N ARG A 39 -9.88 20.47 9.84
CA ARG A 39 -10.63 19.50 10.63
C ARG A 39 -9.60 18.65 11.37
N LYS A 40 -9.52 18.87 12.69
CA LYS A 40 -8.79 18.01 13.61
C LYS A 40 -9.34 16.59 13.47
N SER A 41 -8.62 15.72 12.76
CA SER A 41 -8.78 14.29 12.92
C SER A 41 -8.32 13.96 14.33
N ALA A 42 -9.24 13.59 15.20
CA ALA A 42 -8.94 13.15 16.55
C ALA A 42 -8.18 11.82 16.47
N LEU A 43 -6.86 11.89 16.42
CA LEU A 43 -6.00 10.76 16.75
C LEU A 43 -6.13 10.53 18.26
N ALA A 44 -6.94 9.54 18.63
CA ALA A 44 -7.04 9.10 20.02
C ALA A 44 -5.66 8.63 20.49
N GLN A 45 -5.08 9.39 21.40
CA GLN A 45 -3.93 8.98 22.20
C GLN A 45 -4.33 7.77 23.06
N ASN A 46 -3.83 6.60 22.73
CA ASN A 46 -3.90 5.45 23.64
C ASN A 46 -2.71 5.53 24.58
N GLN A 47 -2.94 6.10 25.78
CA GLN A 47 -2.01 6.00 26.90
C GLN A 47 -2.03 4.60 27.45
N GLY A 48 -0.83 3.99 27.57
CA GLY A 48 -0.64 2.70 28.21
C GLY A 48 -1.09 2.73 29.65
N GLY A 49 -2.09 1.94 29.97
CA GLY A 49 -2.53 1.60 31.31
C GLY A 49 -2.21 0.14 31.58
N ASN A 50 -1.26 -0.10 32.49
CA ASN A 50 -1.04 -1.38 33.13
C ASN A 50 -2.31 -1.76 33.90
N ASN A 51 -2.97 -2.88 33.54
CA ASN A 51 -3.95 -3.49 34.43
C ASN A 51 -3.75 -5.02 34.46
N GLN A 52 -3.45 -5.45 35.67
CA GLN A 52 -3.43 -6.83 36.11
C GLN A 52 -4.87 -7.38 36.22
N GLY A 53 -5.04 -8.62 35.79
CA GLY A 53 -5.94 -9.63 36.33
C GLY A 53 -7.43 -9.35 36.23
N GLY A 54 -8.12 -10.09 35.38
CA GLY A 54 -9.57 -10.23 35.39
C GLY A 54 -10.01 -11.29 34.37
N ASN A 55 -10.28 -12.51 34.88
CA ASN A 55 -11.00 -13.55 34.15
C ASN A 55 -12.36 -13.01 33.71
N ASN A 56 -12.59 -12.89 32.40
CA ASN A 56 -13.95 -12.79 31.87
C ASN A 56 -14.09 -13.64 30.61
N GLN A 57 -14.82 -14.71 30.77
CA GLN A 57 -15.38 -15.50 29.68
C GLN A 57 -16.42 -14.68 28.91
N GLY A 58 -16.37 -14.77 27.57
CA GLY A 58 -17.48 -14.37 26.70
C GLY A 58 -17.51 -12.89 26.33
N GLY A 59 -16.52 -12.41 25.62
CA GLY A 59 -16.58 -11.13 24.92
C GLY A 59 -16.32 -11.36 23.43
N ASN A 60 -17.29 -11.02 22.58
CA ASN A 60 -17.09 -10.86 21.14
C ASN A 60 -15.82 -10.02 20.92
N ASN A 61 -14.74 -10.65 20.54
CA ASN A 61 -13.50 -9.98 20.16
C ASN A 61 -13.74 -9.27 18.81
N GLN A 62 -14.38 -8.11 18.86
CA GLN A 62 -14.38 -7.15 17.75
C GLN A 62 -13.01 -6.42 17.73
N GLY A 63 -11.94 -7.21 17.64
CA GLY A 63 -10.62 -6.73 17.32
C GLY A 63 -10.68 -6.03 15.96
N GLY A 64 -10.33 -4.75 15.91
CA GLY A 64 -10.28 -4.03 14.65
C GLY A 64 -9.34 -4.70 13.66
N ASN A 65 -9.63 -4.56 12.37
CA ASN A 65 -8.80 -5.10 11.31
C ASN A 65 -7.43 -4.41 11.30
N ASN A 66 -6.49 -4.92 12.08
CA ASN A 66 -5.08 -4.49 12.08
C ASN A 66 -4.28 -5.26 11.01
N HIS A 67 -4.96 -5.91 10.07
CA HIS A 67 -4.34 -6.70 9.02
C HIS A 67 -4.29 -5.94 7.72
N SER A 68 -3.24 -6.23 6.97
CA SER A 68 -3.14 -5.93 5.54
C SER A 68 -3.98 -6.95 4.78
N CYS A 69 -5.07 -6.55 4.10
CA CYS A 69 -5.97 -7.49 3.41
C CYS A 69 -6.53 -6.92 2.12
N PHE A 70 -6.84 -7.83 1.19
CA PHE A 70 -7.61 -7.58 -0.02
C PHE A 70 -9.10 -7.72 0.27
N LEU A 71 -9.92 -6.82 -0.25
CA LEU A 71 -11.36 -7.01 -0.25
C LEU A 71 -11.76 -8.12 -1.23
N LYS A 72 -12.80 -8.88 -0.91
CA LYS A 72 -13.43 -9.87 -1.80
C LYS A 72 -13.69 -9.26 -3.17
N GLY A 73 -13.39 -10.01 -4.23
CA GLY A 73 -13.53 -9.57 -5.60
C GLY A 73 -12.25 -9.01 -6.22
N THR A 74 -11.20 -8.80 -5.42
CA THR A 74 -9.87 -8.42 -5.93
C THR A 74 -9.29 -9.55 -6.78
N LYS A 75 -8.79 -9.23 -7.96
CA LYS A 75 -8.09 -10.15 -8.84
C LYS A 75 -6.61 -10.17 -8.54
N ILE A 76 -6.07 -11.35 -8.31
CA ILE A 76 -4.64 -11.61 -8.10
C ILE A 76 -4.10 -12.30 -9.35
N SER A 77 -2.94 -11.84 -9.84
CA SER A 77 -2.32 -12.40 -11.02
C SER A 77 -1.72 -13.78 -10.74
N THR A 78 -2.07 -14.76 -11.58
CA THR A 78 -1.56 -16.12 -11.54
C THR A 78 -0.90 -16.49 -12.89
N PRO A 79 -0.14 -17.59 -12.98
CA PRO A 79 0.43 -18.04 -14.25
C PRO A 79 -0.60 -18.32 -15.35
N SER A 80 -1.84 -18.64 -14.95
CA SER A 80 -2.96 -18.94 -15.87
C SER A 80 -3.89 -17.75 -16.13
N GLY A 81 -3.51 -16.54 -15.67
CA GLY A 81 -4.31 -15.33 -15.74
C GLY A 81 -4.83 -14.90 -14.36
N ASP A 82 -5.59 -13.83 -14.33
CA ASP A 82 -6.09 -13.26 -13.08
C ASP A 82 -7.21 -14.10 -12.47
N ARG A 83 -7.12 -14.37 -11.17
CA ARG A 83 -8.16 -15.08 -10.40
C ARG A 83 -8.63 -14.22 -9.24
N LEU A 84 -9.89 -14.36 -8.88
CA LEU A 84 -10.46 -13.68 -7.70
C LEU A 84 -9.80 -14.21 -6.42
N VAL A 85 -9.44 -13.32 -5.50
CA VAL A 85 -8.72 -13.67 -4.27
C VAL A 85 -9.44 -14.74 -3.44
N GLN A 86 -10.78 -14.73 -3.42
CA GLN A 86 -11.59 -15.75 -2.72
C GLN A 86 -11.63 -17.11 -3.42
N GLU A 87 -11.16 -17.22 -4.66
CA GLU A 87 -11.11 -18.46 -5.43
C GLU A 87 -9.72 -19.12 -5.40
N LEU A 88 -8.73 -18.41 -4.86
CA LEU A 88 -7.40 -18.94 -4.68
C LEU A 88 -7.39 -20.00 -3.56
N GLN A 89 -6.50 -20.97 -3.72
CA GLN A 89 -6.33 -22.09 -2.79
C GLN A 89 -4.87 -22.25 -2.38
N ILE A 90 -4.64 -22.92 -1.26
CA ILE A 90 -3.31 -23.35 -0.85
C ILE A 90 -2.76 -24.29 -1.93
N GLY A 91 -1.53 -24.04 -2.38
CA GLY A 91 -0.89 -24.75 -3.48
C GLY A 91 -1.03 -24.09 -4.84
N ASP A 92 -1.93 -23.13 -5.03
CA ASP A 92 -1.96 -22.31 -6.26
C ASP A 92 -0.69 -21.46 -6.36
N GLU A 93 -0.29 -21.09 -7.57
CA GLU A 93 0.81 -20.17 -7.81
C GLU A 93 0.30 -18.76 -8.12
N VAL A 94 0.99 -17.76 -7.60
CA VAL A 94 0.78 -16.33 -7.92
C VAL A 94 2.03 -15.73 -8.55
N GLN A 95 1.83 -14.69 -9.36
CA GLN A 95 2.93 -13.90 -9.92
C GLN A 95 3.42 -12.89 -8.86
N THR A 96 4.75 -12.83 -8.69
CA THR A 96 5.41 -11.86 -7.83
C THR A 96 6.49 -11.11 -8.62
N LEU A 97 7.07 -10.06 -8.05
CA LEU A 97 8.21 -9.37 -8.65
C LEU A 97 9.44 -10.29 -8.84
N THR A 98 9.57 -11.34 -8.03
CA THR A 98 10.70 -12.29 -8.07
C THR A 98 10.38 -13.55 -8.84
N GLY A 99 9.21 -13.62 -9.50
CA GLY A 99 8.76 -14.79 -10.25
C GLY A 99 7.53 -15.45 -9.62
N ARG A 100 7.28 -16.71 -9.94
CA ARG A 100 6.13 -17.47 -9.42
C ARG A 100 6.40 -17.96 -8.02
N LYS A 101 5.38 -17.89 -7.15
CA LYS A 101 5.44 -18.40 -5.79
C LYS A 101 4.17 -19.14 -5.44
N THR A 102 4.30 -20.21 -4.66
CA THR A 102 3.18 -21.03 -4.23
C THR A 102 2.52 -20.45 -2.98
N ILE A 103 1.19 -20.42 -2.97
CA ILE A 103 0.40 -20.00 -1.82
C ILE A 103 0.51 -21.04 -0.71
N LYS A 104 0.94 -20.60 0.46
CA LYS A 104 1.03 -21.41 1.68
C LYS A 104 -0.25 -21.36 2.50
N TRP A 105 -0.86 -20.19 2.58
CA TRP A 105 -2.07 -20.00 3.34
C TRP A 105 -2.82 -18.74 2.86
N ILE A 106 -4.11 -18.71 3.12
CA ILE A 106 -4.96 -17.55 2.84
C ILE A 106 -5.70 -17.21 4.13
N GLY A 107 -5.30 -16.10 4.75
CA GLY A 107 -6.01 -15.52 5.89
C GLY A 107 -7.36 -14.98 5.47
N TYR A 108 -8.36 -15.14 6.31
CA TYR A 108 -9.73 -14.71 6.04
C TYR A 108 -10.35 -14.03 7.26
N ASN A 109 -11.03 -12.90 7.02
CA ASN A 109 -11.85 -12.20 7.99
C ASN A 109 -13.15 -11.72 7.36
N LYS A 110 -14.23 -11.75 8.15
CA LYS A 110 -15.53 -11.20 7.77
C LYS A 110 -16.02 -10.23 8.83
N PHE A 111 -16.37 -9.03 8.40
CA PHE A 111 -17.00 -8.00 9.22
C PHE A 111 -18.42 -7.79 8.71
N THR A 112 -19.38 -7.80 9.61
CA THR A 112 -20.79 -7.54 9.27
C THR A 112 -21.15 -6.14 9.76
N LYS A 113 -21.86 -5.39 8.92
CA LYS A 113 -22.36 -4.07 9.29
C LYS A 113 -23.46 -4.21 10.32
N GLU A 114 -23.34 -3.51 11.43
CA GLU A 114 -24.44 -3.40 12.40
C GLU A 114 -25.54 -2.51 11.82
N GLU A 115 -26.77 -2.94 11.99
CA GLU A 115 -27.92 -2.19 11.48
C GLU A 115 -27.97 -0.77 12.08
N GLY A 116 -28.19 0.23 11.23
CA GLY A 116 -28.24 1.64 11.64
C GLY A 116 -26.89 2.29 12.00
N ARG A 117 -25.77 1.56 11.89
CA ARG A 117 -24.42 2.10 12.17
C ARG A 117 -23.57 2.25 10.92
N ALA A 118 -22.70 3.27 10.91
CA ALA A 118 -21.64 3.39 9.92
C ALA A 118 -20.56 2.32 10.13
N TRP A 119 -19.84 1.97 9.07
CA TRP A 119 -18.64 1.16 9.20
C TRP A 119 -17.61 1.84 10.11
N GLN A 120 -16.89 1.07 10.89
CA GLN A 120 -15.75 1.58 11.66
C GLN A 120 -14.60 1.89 10.70
N ASP A 121 -13.93 3.04 10.86
CA ASP A 121 -12.83 3.50 9.98
C ASP A 121 -11.73 2.44 9.81
N ARG A 122 -11.45 1.68 10.87
CA ARG A 122 -10.41 0.64 10.86
C ARG A 122 -10.73 -0.58 9.99
N VAL A 123 -11.99 -0.80 9.64
CA VAL A 123 -12.42 -1.91 8.76
C VAL A 123 -12.87 -1.41 7.39
N MET A 124 -13.13 -0.11 7.25
CA MET A 124 -13.50 0.48 5.98
C MET A 124 -12.33 0.35 4.99
N PRO A 125 -12.56 -0.21 3.79
CA PRO A 125 -11.52 -0.31 2.79
C PRO A 125 -11.14 1.06 2.23
N ILE A 126 -9.91 1.13 1.72
CA ILE A 126 -9.45 2.26 0.92
C ILE A 126 -9.51 1.83 -0.54
N ARG A 127 -10.24 2.60 -1.32
CA ARG A 127 -10.31 2.49 -2.77
C ARG A 127 -9.11 3.17 -3.39
N VAL A 128 -8.35 2.44 -4.18
CA VAL A 128 -7.37 2.95 -5.12
C VAL A 128 -8.02 2.90 -6.49
N ALA A 129 -8.38 4.04 -7.03
CA ALA A 129 -9.11 4.14 -8.29
C ALA A 129 -8.30 3.56 -9.45
N ARG A 130 -9.00 3.11 -10.48
CA ARG A 130 -8.38 2.70 -11.74
C ARG A 130 -7.39 3.77 -12.20
N PHE A 131 -6.16 3.34 -12.53
CA PHE A 131 -5.05 4.19 -13.02
C PHE A 131 -4.50 5.22 -12.02
N ALA A 132 -4.88 5.12 -10.75
CA ALA A 132 -4.40 6.04 -9.70
C ALA A 132 -2.88 5.97 -9.46
N ILE A 133 -2.24 4.82 -9.73
CA ILE A 133 -0.81 4.61 -9.46
C ILE A 133 0.04 4.80 -10.74
N GLY A 134 -0.48 4.42 -11.90
CA GLY A 134 0.22 4.48 -13.18
C GLY A 134 -0.76 4.41 -14.35
N ASP A 135 -0.28 4.57 -15.60
CA ASP A 135 -1.11 4.68 -16.81
C ASP A 135 -2.05 3.49 -17.02
N HIS A 136 -1.68 2.33 -16.50
CA HIS A 136 -2.49 1.11 -16.59
C HIS A 136 -2.64 0.43 -15.22
N THR A 137 -2.40 1.16 -14.11
CA THR A 137 -2.27 0.57 -12.79
C THR A 137 -2.98 1.40 -11.70
N PRO A 138 -3.88 0.77 -10.93
CA PRO A 138 -4.51 -0.52 -11.20
C PRO A 138 -5.42 -0.44 -12.44
N TYR A 139 -5.67 -1.55 -13.14
CA TYR A 139 -6.55 -1.55 -14.32
C TYR A 139 -8.05 -1.53 -13.97
N ARG A 140 -8.38 -1.77 -12.70
CA ARG A 140 -9.69 -1.62 -12.05
C ARG A 140 -9.51 -1.01 -10.68
N ASP A 141 -10.60 -0.52 -10.09
CA ASP A 141 -10.58 -0.09 -8.69
C ASP A 141 -10.12 -1.22 -7.78
N LEU A 142 -9.08 -0.96 -7.00
CA LEU A 142 -8.50 -1.88 -6.03
C LEU A 142 -8.92 -1.45 -4.63
N TYR A 143 -9.44 -2.39 -3.84
CA TYR A 143 -9.90 -2.14 -2.47
C TYR A 143 -9.03 -2.88 -1.47
N LEU A 144 -8.37 -2.13 -0.61
CA LEU A 144 -7.42 -2.62 0.38
C LEU A 144 -7.84 -2.21 1.79
N SER A 145 -7.51 -3.01 2.79
CA SER A 145 -7.61 -2.54 4.18
C SER A 145 -6.57 -1.45 4.45
N PRO A 146 -6.78 -0.54 5.43
CA PRO A 146 -5.96 0.65 5.63
C PRO A 146 -4.45 0.41 5.77
N LEU A 147 -4.05 -0.69 6.42
CA LEU A 147 -2.65 -1.02 6.66
C LEU A 147 -1.98 -1.81 5.54
N HIS A 148 -2.72 -2.23 4.50
CA HIS A 148 -2.14 -2.95 3.37
C HIS A 148 -1.17 -2.06 2.61
N CYS A 149 0.05 -2.56 2.37
CA CYS A 149 1.07 -1.77 1.71
C CYS A 149 1.01 -1.93 0.19
N ILE A 150 1.08 -0.79 -0.48
CA ILE A 150 1.40 -0.69 -1.91
C ILE A 150 2.91 -0.60 -2.04
N PHE A 151 3.49 -1.34 -2.97
CA PHE A 151 4.90 -1.20 -3.34
C PHE A 151 5.04 -0.05 -4.33
N PHE A 152 5.67 1.02 -3.87
CA PHE A 152 5.85 2.25 -4.65
C PHE A 152 7.21 2.89 -4.29
N ASN A 153 7.96 3.36 -5.29
CA ASN A 153 9.29 3.94 -5.11
C ASN A 153 10.20 3.04 -4.23
N GLU A 154 10.29 1.76 -4.57
CA GLU A 154 11.12 0.75 -3.88
C GLU A 154 10.81 0.56 -2.39
N SER A 155 9.63 0.97 -1.95
CA SER A 155 9.18 0.90 -0.57
C SER A 155 7.77 0.36 -0.46
N LEU A 156 7.45 -0.24 0.67
CA LEU A 156 6.11 -0.67 1.05
C LEU A 156 5.45 0.44 1.87
N ILE A 157 4.38 1.02 1.35
CA ILE A 157 3.69 2.16 1.95
C ILE A 157 2.25 1.75 2.28
N PRO A 158 1.82 1.76 3.56
CA PRO A 158 0.43 1.55 3.92
C PRO A 158 -0.49 2.51 3.16
N VAL A 159 -1.51 1.96 2.50
CA VAL A 159 -2.39 2.73 1.61
C VAL A 159 -3.09 3.89 2.32
N MET A 160 -3.30 3.79 3.63
CA MET A 160 -3.87 4.87 4.43
C MET A 160 -3.05 6.17 4.42
N TYR A 161 -1.74 6.09 4.18
CA TYR A 161 -0.88 7.27 4.09
C TYR A 161 -0.91 7.94 2.72
N LEU A 162 -1.54 7.30 1.74
CA LEU A 162 -1.65 7.78 0.36
C LEU A 162 -3.04 8.34 0.03
N ILE A 163 -3.95 8.42 1.01
CA ILE A 163 -5.30 8.98 0.82
C ILE A 163 -5.20 10.43 0.39
N ASN A 164 -5.72 10.74 -0.81
CA ASN A 164 -5.76 12.08 -1.38
C ASN A 164 -7.19 12.55 -1.68
N GLU A 165 -8.21 11.83 -1.17
CA GLU A 165 -9.65 12.12 -1.29
C GLU A 165 -10.18 12.19 -2.74
N THR A 166 -9.35 11.86 -3.72
CA THR A 166 -9.69 11.91 -5.15
C THR A 166 -9.56 10.52 -5.78
N SER A 167 -8.32 10.09 -6.05
CA SER A 167 -8.05 8.79 -6.66
C SER A 167 -7.78 7.71 -5.62
N ILE A 168 -7.43 8.08 -4.40
CA ILE A 168 -7.24 7.18 -3.25
C ILE A 168 -8.06 7.73 -2.10
N ALA A 169 -9.13 7.03 -1.71
CA ALA A 169 -10.07 7.48 -0.69
C ALA A 169 -10.73 6.30 0.04
N GLN A 170 -11.26 6.53 1.22
CA GLN A 170 -12.09 5.53 1.89
C GLN A 170 -13.37 5.28 1.09
N GLY A 171 -13.78 4.02 0.97
CA GLY A 171 -15.02 3.67 0.30
C GLY A 171 -15.18 2.18 0.01
N THR A 172 -16.41 1.76 -0.19
CA THR A 172 -16.77 0.41 -0.62
C THR A 172 -17.18 0.42 -2.09
N PRO A 173 -17.06 -0.72 -2.82
CA PRO A 173 -17.48 -0.80 -4.23
C PRO A 173 -19.00 -0.62 -4.42
N SER A 174 -19.78 -0.90 -3.38
CA SER A 174 -21.24 -0.74 -3.32
C SER A 174 -21.69 -0.76 -1.86
N GLU A 175 -22.99 -0.57 -1.60
CA GLU A 175 -23.54 -0.84 -0.27
C GLU A 175 -23.39 -2.33 0.05
N MET A 176 -22.46 -2.65 0.96
CA MET A 176 -22.19 -4.02 1.39
C MET A 176 -22.69 -4.25 2.81
N ALA A 177 -23.43 -5.33 3.00
CA ALA A 177 -23.84 -5.79 4.34
C ALA A 177 -22.67 -6.45 5.10
N ALA A 178 -21.66 -6.91 4.39
CA ALA A 178 -20.46 -7.51 4.97
C ALA A 178 -19.22 -7.17 4.14
N LEU A 179 -18.09 -6.98 4.84
CA LEU A 179 -16.76 -6.83 4.24
C LEU A 179 -16.00 -8.14 4.49
N GLU A 180 -15.65 -8.83 3.41
CA GLU A 180 -14.86 -10.06 3.45
C GLU A 180 -13.46 -9.76 2.97
N TYR A 181 -12.47 -10.03 3.83
CA TYR A 181 -11.07 -9.73 3.60
C TYR A 181 -10.23 -10.99 3.52
N TYR A 182 -9.28 -10.98 2.59
CA TYR A 182 -8.37 -12.08 2.31
C TYR A 182 -6.93 -11.61 2.33
N HIS A 183 -6.00 -12.44 2.80
CA HIS A 183 -4.57 -12.15 2.69
C HIS A 183 -3.80 -13.39 2.27
N VAL A 184 -2.96 -13.24 1.24
CA VAL A 184 -2.20 -14.33 0.63
C VAL A 184 -0.85 -14.45 1.31
N GLN A 185 -0.56 -15.61 1.90
CA GLN A 185 0.74 -15.95 2.47
C GLN A 185 1.53 -16.85 1.52
N LEU A 186 2.78 -16.51 1.29
CA LEU A 186 3.78 -17.28 0.54
C LEU A 186 4.86 -17.80 1.50
N ASP A 187 5.90 -18.48 1.00
CA ASP A 187 7.04 -18.90 1.82
C ASP A 187 7.87 -17.73 2.36
N THR A 188 7.95 -16.66 1.58
CA THR A 188 8.63 -15.41 1.88
C THR A 188 7.66 -14.26 1.71
N HIS A 189 7.94 -13.13 2.38
CA HIS A 189 7.20 -11.90 2.12
C HIS A 189 7.59 -11.35 0.74
N GLU A 190 6.61 -11.22 -0.15
CA GLU A 190 6.79 -10.85 -1.54
C GLU A 190 5.91 -9.67 -1.94
N VAL A 191 6.16 -9.14 -3.13
CA VAL A 191 5.26 -8.20 -3.80
C VAL A 191 4.53 -8.95 -4.92
N ILE A 192 3.19 -8.97 -4.85
CA ILE A 192 2.31 -9.65 -5.79
C ILE A 192 1.52 -8.63 -6.62
N TYR A 193 0.89 -9.09 -7.70
CA TYR A 193 0.06 -8.23 -8.56
C TYR A 193 -1.42 -8.40 -8.21
N ALA A 194 -2.05 -7.31 -7.75
CA ALA A 194 -3.50 -7.22 -7.50
C ALA A 194 -4.12 -6.13 -8.37
N GLU A 195 -5.08 -6.47 -9.23
CA GLU A 195 -5.62 -5.60 -10.29
C GLU A 195 -4.51 -4.90 -11.11
N GLY A 196 -3.37 -5.57 -11.26
CA GLY A 196 -2.15 -5.05 -11.90
C GLY A 196 -1.27 -4.17 -11.01
N ALA A 197 -1.71 -3.75 -9.83
CA ALA A 197 -0.92 -3.01 -8.88
C ALA A 197 0.02 -3.92 -8.09
N LEU A 198 1.18 -3.37 -7.72
CA LEU A 198 2.17 -4.04 -6.89
C LEU A 198 1.82 -3.84 -5.42
N VAL A 199 1.53 -4.92 -4.70
CA VAL A 199 1.10 -4.90 -3.30
C VAL A 199 1.77 -6.02 -2.51
N GLU A 200 1.87 -5.85 -1.19
CA GLU A 200 2.51 -6.86 -0.34
C GLU A 200 1.70 -8.16 -0.26
N SER A 201 2.40 -9.29 -0.14
CA SER A 201 1.86 -10.53 0.40
C SER A 201 1.85 -10.47 1.94
N TYR A 202 1.30 -11.47 2.61
CA TYR A 202 1.24 -11.50 4.05
C TYR A 202 2.63 -11.70 4.69
N ASP A 203 2.99 -10.84 5.66
CA ASP A 203 4.29 -10.84 6.33
C ASP A 203 4.41 -11.81 7.52
N GLY A 204 3.33 -12.53 7.81
CA GLY A 204 3.30 -13.51 8.89
C GLY A 204 2.99 -12.95 10.28
N SER A 205 2.73 -11.65 10.44
CA SER A 205 2.42 -11.06 11.75
C SER A 205 0.95 -11.19 12.14
N ASN A 206 0.67 -11.40 13.45
CA ASN A 206 -0.68 -11.38 14.02
C ASN A 206 -1.67 -12.38 13.38
N ARG A 207 -1.24 -13.59 13.01
CA ARG A 207 -2.11 -14.63 12.37
C ARG A 207 -3.31 -15.00 13.21
N ASP A 208 -3.17 -14.97 14.52
CA ASP A 208 -4.20 -15.26 15.52
C ASP A 208 -5.45 -14.37 15.42
N ASN A 209 -5.33 -13.24 14.74
CA ASN A 209 -6.46 -12.35 14.49
C ASN A 209 -7.30 -12.74 13.26
N PHE A 210 -6.89 -13.71 12.44
CA PHE A 210 -7.71 -14.21 11.33
C PHE A 210 -8.75 -15.21 11.80
N SER A 211 -9.96 -15.13 11.26
CA SER A 211 -11.06 -16.02 11.61
C SER A 211 -10.76 -17.51 11.33
N ASN A 212 -9.88 -17.79 10.38
CA ASN A 212 -9.45 -19.13 10.01
C ASN A 212 -8.05 -19.51 10.52
N PHE A 213 -7.56 -18.85 11.58
CA PHE A 213 -6.24 -19.12 12.16
C PHE A 213 -6.04 -20.59 12.56
N MET A 214 -7.05 -21.23 13.12
CA MET A 214 -7.02 -22.66 13.49
C MET A 214 -6.70 -23.58 12.29
N GLN A 215 -7.01 -23.17 11.06
CA GLN A 215 -6.61 -23.89 9.86
C GLN A 215 -5.08 -23.83 9.69
N TYR A 216 -4.50 -22.66 9.90
CA TYR A 216 -3.04 -22.46 9.84
C TYR A 216 -2.31 -23.34 10.86
N GLU A 217 -2.75 -23.33 12.11
CA GLU A 217 -2.15 -24.16 13.18
C GLU A 217 -2.23 -25.66 12.89
N ARG A 218 -3.31 -26.14 12.30
CA ARG A 218 -3.42 -27.55 11.89
C ARG A 218 -2.45 -27.95 10.78
N LEU A 219 -2.12 -27.01 9.88
CA LEU A 219 -1.23 -27.26 8.74
C LEU A 219 0.26 -27.15 9.13
N TYR A 220 0.59 -26.20 9.98
CA TYR A 220 2.00 -25.79 10.21
C TYR A 220 2.44 -25.87 11.68
N GLY A 221 1.52 -26.11 12.61
CA GLY A 221 1.81 -26.13 14.06
C GLY A 221 1.96 -24.71 14.65
N ALA A 222 1.92 -24.64 15.98
CA ALA A 222 1.98 -23.39 16.73
C ALA A 222 3.35 -22.68 16.66
N GLU A 223 4.42 -23.41 16.37
CA GLU A 223 5.80 -22.87 16.40
C GLU A 223 6.16 -22.05 15.15
N CYS A 224 5.37 -22.12 14.08
CA CYS A 224 5.66 -21.44 12.81
C CYS A 224 5.17 -19.98 12.76
N GLN A 225 5.21 -19.24 13.88
CA GLN A 225 4.62 -17.90 14.00
C GLN A 225 5.61 -16.74 13.75
N SER A 226 6.82 -16.99 13.23
CA SER A 226 7.78 -15.92 13.02
C SER A 226 7.35 -14.96 11.91
N LYS A 227 7.45 -13.66 12.21
CA LYS A 227 7.33 -12.61 11.20
C LYS A 227 8.41 -12.78 10.13
N MET A 228 8.04 -12.67 8.87
CA MET A 228 8.98 -12.75 7.75
C MET A 228 9.80 -11.46 7.63
N THR A 229 10.98 -11.56 7.03
CA THR A 229 11.74 -10.38 6.62
C THR A 229 10.95 -9.67 5.51
N PRO A 230 10.68 -8.37 5.65
CA PRO A 230 9.96 -7.62 4.62
C PRO A 230 10.72 -7.64 3.27
N PHE A 231 9.98 -7.74 2.17
CA PHE A 231 10.51 -7.66 0.81
C PHE A 231 11.26 -6.35 0.54
N ALA A 232 10.73 -5.25 1.06
CA ALA A 232 11.30 -3.91 0.96
C ALA A 232 11.05 -3.13 2.26
N PRO A 233 11.71 -1.98 2.46
CA PRO A 233 11.47 -1.14 3.64
C PRO A 233 10.00 -0.76 3.76
N ILE A 234 9.39 -1.05 4.93
CA ILE A 234 8.02 -0.62 5.24
C ILE A 234 8.08 0.79 5.84
N LEU A 235 7.51 1.75 5.14
CA LEU A 235 7.46 3.14 5.60
C LEU A 235 6.27 3.34 6.53
N ARG A 236 6.54 3.90 7.72
CA ARG A 236 5.50 4.23 8.71
C ARG A 236 5.77 5.58 9.34
N TYR A 237 4.73 6.33 9.62
CA TYR A 237 4.89 7.54 10.43
C TYR A 237 5.26 7.16 11.87
N HIS A 238 6.43 7.64 12.32
CA HIS A 238 6.93 7.45 13.69
C HIS A 238 6.84 8.79 14.43
N GLY A 239 5.69 9.13 14.96
CA GLY A 239 5.37 10.27 15.82
C GLY A 239 6.54 11.23 16.19
N ARG A 240 6.96 11.30 17.47
CA ARG A 240 7.98 12.24 17.98
C ARG A 240 9.35 12.23 17.28
N ARG A 241 9.76 11.13 16.65
CA ARG A 241 11.04 11.09 15.90
C ARG A 241 10.99 11.94 14.63
N GLN A 242 9.82 12.17 14.06
CA GLN A 242 9.67 13.01 12.87
C GLN A 242 9.86 14.49 13.17
N GLU A 243 9.44 14.99 14.35
CA GLU A 243 9.63 16.40 14.72
C GLU A 243 11.12 16.76 14.82
N LEU A 244 11.94 15.89 15.44
CA LEU A 244 13.38 16.09 15.52
C LEU A 244 14.08 15.97 14.15
N ASN A 245 13.69 14.98 13.34
CA ASN A 245 14.19 14.83 11.99
C ASN A 245 13.75 15.99 11.07
N GLY A 246 12.57 16.55 11.29
CA GLY A 246 12.06 17.74 10.58
C GLY A 246 12.94 18.97 10.80
N LEU A 247 13.40 19.22 12.02
CA LEU A 247 14.32 20.32 12.32
C LEU A 247 15.69 20.15 11.66
N VAL A 248 16.27 18.93 11.69
CA VAL A 248 17.55 18.63 11.04
C VAL A 248 17.39 18.73 9.51
N ARG A 249 16.29 18.22 8.96
CA ARG A 249 15.99 18.32 7.52
C ARG A 249 15.85 19.78 7.06
N SER A 250 15.22 20.63 7.85
CA SER A 250 15.08 22.07 7.54
C SER A 250 16.42 22.80 7.42
N LEU A 251 17.44 22.33 8.16
CA LEU A 251 18.78 22.91 8.10
C LEU A 251 19.58 22.53 6.85
N ILE A 252 19.28 21.38 6.24
CA ILE A 252 20.01 20.84 5.07
C ILE A 252 19.19 20.86 3.77
N SER A 253 17.93 21.32 3.81
CA SER A 253 16.99 21.30 2.67
C SER A 253 17.44 22.10 1.45
N ASN A 254 18.39 23.03 1.60
CA ASN A 254 18.91 23.84 0.50
C ASN A 254 19.89 23.07 -0.41
N VAL A 255 20.31 21.85 -0.03
CA VAL A 255 21.35 21.08 -0.73
C VAL A 255 20.85 19.71 -1.20
N VAL A 256 19.90 19.11 -0.49
CA VAL A 256 19.37 17.76 -0.77
C VAL A 256 17.85 17.78 -0.57
N ASP A 257 17.09 17.09 -1.42
CA ASP A 257 15.66 16.85 -1.20
C ASP A 257 15.49 15.87 -0.03
N VAL A 258 15.20 16.43 1.15
CA VAL A 258 15.06 15.69 2.42
C VAL A 258 13.61 15.45 2.80
N ARG A 259 12.67 15.54 1.81
CA ARG A 259 11.26 15.23 2.09
C ARG A 259 11.10 13.79 2.55
N ASP A 260 10.07 13.56 3.36
CA ASP A 260 9.68 12.22 3.80
C ASP A 260 9.31 11.37 2.57
N PRO A 261 9.84 10.15 2.40
CA PRO A 261 9.49 9.28 1.28
C PRO A 261 7.97 9.03 1.14
N ILE A 262 7.22 9.00 2.25
CA ILE A 262 5.75 8.91 2.21
C ILE A 262 5.16 10.18 1.60
N GLN A 263 5.66 11.36 1.96
CA GLN A 263 5.20 12.62 1.41
C GLN A 263 5.51 12.72 -0.09
N ILE A 264 6.69 12.28 -0.52
CA ILE A 264 7.05 12.24 -1.94
C ILE A 264 6.06 11.35 -2.72
N ALA A 265 5.78 10.15 -2.21
CA ALA A 265 4.82 9.24 -2.83
C ALA A 265 3.41 9.84 -2.87
N TYR A 266 2.96 10.45 -1.78
CA TYR A 266 1.69 11.16 -1.71
C TYR A 266 1.59 12.27 -2.75
N ASP A 267 2.59 13.16 -2.83
CA ASP A 267 2.61 14.28 -3.77
C ASP A 267 2.54 13.81 -5.23
N GLN A 268 3.28 12.75 -5.59
CA GLN A 268 3.26 12.15 -6.92
C GLN A 268 1.88 11.60 -7.28
N LEU A 269 1.23 10.88 -6.36
CA LEU A 269 -0.09 10.29 -6.58
C LEU A 269 -1.20 11.35 -6.56
N ALA A 270 -1.08 12.39 -5.75
CA ALA A 270 -2.01 13.52 -5.75
C ALA A 270 -1.92 14.32 -7.07
N GLN A 271 -0.70 14.63 -7.54
CA GLN A 271 -0.50 15.27 -8.83
C GLN A 271 -1.06 14.44 -9.98
N ARG A 272 -0.89 13.10 -9.93
CA ARG A 272 -1.49 12.21 -10.92
C ARG A 272 -3.02 12.26 -10.86
N ALA A 273 -3.60 12.28 -9.67
CA ALA A 273 -5.05 12.38 -9.50
C ALA A 273 -5.62 13.64 -10.15
N GLU A 274 -4.93 14.79 -9.99
CA GLU A 274 -5.32 16.04 -10.65
C GLU A 274 -5.29 15.91 -12.18
N ALA A 275 -4.24 15.28 -12.73
CA ALA A 275 -4.11 15.05 -14.17
C ALA A 275 -5.17 14.10 -14.75
N MET A 276 -5.79 13.25 -13.93
CA MET A 276 -6.89 12.36 -14.36
C MET A 276 -8.25 13.06 -14.42
N LEU A 277 -8.40 14.26 -13.86
CA LEU A 277 -9.64 15.03 -13.85
C LEU A 277 -9.77 15.97 -15.07
N VAL A 278 -8.70 16.16 -15.83
CA VAL A 278 -8.62 16.97 -17.05
C VAL A 278 -8.83 16.11 -18.28
#